data_4785ab4a461e091b9f3765d9b0577dda
#
_entry.id   4785ab4a461e091b9f3765d9b0577dda
#
_cell.length_a   1.000
_cell.length_b   1.000
_cell.length_c   1.000
_cell.angle_alpha   90.00
_cell.angle_beta   90.00
_cell.angle_gamma   90.00
#
_symmetry.space_group_name_H-M   'P 1'
#
loop_
_entity.id
_entity.type
_entity.pdbx_description
1 polymer ?
#
loop_
_entity_poly.entity_id
_entity_poly.type
_entity_poly.pdbx_seq_one_letter_code
_entity_poly.pdbx_strand_id
1 'polypeptide(L)' 'MRQAMANFGLSVGQRFQEMRKAARQWEVESFFTDSRAVPHVCLRDILDPSRRVTLARAALMDRNRFRPLEVRLRRSI' A
#
# COMPACT_ATOMS: atom_id res chain seq x y z
N MET A 1 -3.43 0.99 21.29
CA MET A 1 -3.51 0.88 20.89
C MET A 1 -3.65 0.34 20.06
N ARG A 2 -4.05 0.01 19.66
CA ARG A 2 -4.29 -0.52 18.92
C ARG A 2 -4.19 -0.10 17.68
N GLN A 3 -3.40 0.37 17.22
CA GLN A 3 -3.13 0.78 16.05
C GLN A 3 -3.10 -0.32 15.13
N ALA A 4 -2.70 -1.44 15.47
CA ALA A 4 -2.63 -2.59 14.65
C ALA A 4 -3.93 -2.84 13.97
N MET A 5 -4.97 -2.59 14.65
CA MET A 5 -6.20 -2.81 14.09
C MET A 5 -6.48 -1.87 13.03
N ALA A 6 -6.00 -0.67 13.18
CA ALA A 6 -6.25 0.35 12.21
C ALA A 6 -5.43 0.17 10.96
N ASN A 7 -4.45 -0.68 11.00
CA ASN A 7 -3.59 -0.84 9.84
C ASN A 7 -4.21 -1.69 8.77
N PHE A 8 -5.35 -2.28 9.02
CA PHE A 8 -6.01 -3.10 8.01
C PHE A 8 -5.08 -4.18 7.46
N GLY A 9 -4.13 -4.63 8.28
CA GLY A 9 -3.19 -5.64 7.82
C GLY A 9 -2.05 -5.07 6.98
N LEU A 10 -1.92 -3.75 6.94
CA LEU A 10 -0.87 -3.10 6.16
C LEU A 10 -0.04 -2.21 7.06
N SER A 11 1.11 -1.81 6.60
CA SER A 11 1.98 -0.90 7.32
C SER A 11 2.38 0.26 6.45
N VAL A 12 2.54 1.43 7.03
CA VAL A 12 3.08 2.57 6.33
C VAL A 12 4.48 2.19 5.88
N GLY A 13 4.82 2.48 4.66
CA GLY A 13 6.13 2.13 4.10
C GLY A 13 6.12 0.81 3.33
N GLN A 14 5.05 0.05 3.46
CA GLN A 14 4.97 -1.21 2.73
C GLN A 14 4.84 -0.91 1.25
N ARG A 15 5.47 -1.69 0.41
CA ARG A 15 5.50 -1.43 -1.03
C ARG A 15 4.79 -2.48 -1.83
N PHE A 16 4.24 -2.04 -2.95
CA PHE A 16 3.50 -2.90 -3.85
C PHE A 16 3.88 -2.63 -5.28
N GLN A 17 3.87 -3.64 -6.10
CA GLN A 17 4.15 -3.54 -7.51
C GLN A 17 2.82 -3.59 -8.25
N GLU A 18 2.55 -2.62 -9.08
CA GLU A 18 1.34 -2.63 -9.88
C GLU A 18 1.54 -3.56 -11.05
N MET A 19 0.58 -4.43 -11.30
CA MET A 19 0.71 -5.44 -12.33
C MET A 19 0.12 -5.01 -13.67
N ARG A 20 0.35 -3.72 -14.03
CA ARG A 20 -0.09 -3.22 -15.28
C ARG A 20 1.08 -2.90 -16.09
N LYS A 21 0.91 -2.51 -17.32
CA LYS A 21 2.02 -2.26 -18.19
C LYS A 21 2.99 -1.24 -17.67
N ALA A 22 2.56 -0.30 -16.91
CA ALA A 22 3.48 0.70 -16.39
C ALA A 22 4.33 0.12 -15.27
N ALA A 23 3.86 -0.93 -14.65
CA ALA A 23 4.60 -1.60 -13.59
C ALA A 23 5.12 -0.66 -12.52
N ARG A 24 4.32 0.33 -12.13
CA ARG A 24 4.76 1.26 -11.12
C ARG A 24 4.84 0.62 -9.77
N GLN A 25 5.72 1.13 -8.95
CA GLN A 25 5.84 0.66 -7.58
C GLN A 25 5.32 1.73 -6.65
N TRP A 26 4.54 1.31 -5.69
CA TRP A 26 3.84 2.21 -4.78
C TRP A 26 4.20 1.91 -3.33
N GLU A 27 4.20 2.95 -2.53
CA GLU A 27 4.48 2.80 -1.12
C GLU A 27 3.29 3.29 -0.33
N VAL A 28 2.89 2.57 0.68
CA VAL A 28 1.77 2.95 1.52
C VAL A 28 2.15 4.17 2.33
N GLU A 29 1.41 5.24 2.18
CA GLU A 29 1.69 6.47 2.86
C GLU A 29 0.79 6.66 4.07
N SER A 30 -0.46 6.32 3.96
CA SER A 30 -1.39 6.47 5.06
C SER A 30 -2.65 5.65 4.82
N PHE A 31 -3.49 5.58 5.81
CA PHE A 31 -4.73 4.83 5.75
C PHE A 31 -5.86 5.68 6.27
N PHE A 32 -7.06 5.40 5.86
CA PHE A 32 -8.22 6.02 6.50
C PHE A 32 -9.46 5.19 6.21
N THR A 33 -10.52 5.47 6.94
CA THR A 33 -11.79 4.79 6.72
C THR A 33 -12.78 5.87 6.33
N ASP A 34 -13.53 5.66 5.27
CA ASP A 34 -14.44 6.68 4.81
C ASP A 34 -15.73 6.67 5.63
N SER A 35 -16.68 7.51 5.25
CA SER A 35 -17.90 7.65 6.01
C SER A 35 -18.77 6.40 6.03
N ARG A 36 -18.49 5.45 5.16
CA ARG A 36 -19.20 4.22 5.14
C ARG A 36 -18.40 3.12 5.79
N ALA A 37 -17.37 3.47 6.50
CA ALA A 37 -16.47 2.53 7.17
C ALA A 37 -15.72 1.62 6.20
N VAL A 38 -15.52 2.09 5.00
CA VAL A 38 -14.73 1.33 4.03
C VAL A 38 -13.27 1.74 4.15
N PRO A 39 -12.37 0.81 4.38
CA PRO A 39 -10.95 1.13 4.53
C PRO A 39 -10.30 1.51 3.22
N HIS A 40 -9.51 2.56 3.25
CA HIS A 40 -8.80 3.06 2.08
C HIS A 40 -7.32 3.24 2.39
N VAL A 41 -6.52 3.25 1.36
CA VAL A 41 -5.07 3.36 1.48
C VAL A 41 -4.61 4.45 0.53
N CYS A 42 -3.73 5.32 1.00
CA CYS A 42 -3.13 6.32 0.15
C CYS A 42 -1.73 5.82 -0.21
N LEU A 43 -1.44 5.80 -1.48
CA LEU A 43 -0.17 5.29 -1.99
C LEU A 43 0.61 6.40 -2.68
N ARG A 44 1.92 6.33 -2.59
CA ARG A 44 2.80 7.27 -3.24
C ARG A 44 3.70 6.51 -4.21
N ASP A 45 3.87 7.06 -5.41
CA ASP A 45 4.73 6.45 -6.41
C ASP A 45 6.17 6.57 -5.92
N ILE A 46 6.90 5.48 -5.91
CA ILE A 46 8.27 5.49 -5.41
C ILE A 46 9.18 6.34 -6.25
N LEU A 47 8.98 6.34 -7.55
CA LEU A 47 9.84 7.12 -8.44
C LEU A 47 9.40 8.56 -8.60
N ASP A 48 8.15 8.85 -8.36
CA ASP A 48 7.64 10.20 -8.50
C ASP A 48 6.75 10.49 -7.31
N PRO A 49 7.33 10.93 -6.20
CA PRO A 49 6.57 11.11 -4.96
C PRO A 49 5.42 12.11 -5.03
N SER A 50 5.37 12.92 -6.09
CA SER A 50 4.26 13.83 -6.23
C SER A 50 3.04 13.12 -6.75
N ARG A 51 3.19 11.90 -7.28
CA ARG A 51 2.07 11.15 -7.79
C ARG A 51 1.51 10.28 -6.68
N ARG A 52 0.28 10.50 -6.33
CA ARG A 52 -0.39 9.74 -5.28
C ARG A 52 -1.73 9.25 -5.76
N VAL A 53 -2.16 8.13 -5.24
CA VAL A 53 -3.48 7.59 -5.52
C VAL A 53 -4.11 7.10 -4.25
N THR A 54 -5.41 7.06 -4.21
CA THR A 54 -6.13 6.53 -3.07
C THR A 54 -6.99 5.39 -3.58
N LEU A 55 -6.88 4.26 -2.93
CA LEU A 55 -7.62 3.07 -3.32
C LEU A 55 -8.31 2.46 -2.13
N ALA A 56 -9.39 1.76 -2.37
CA ALA A 56 -9.96 0.93 -1.32
C ALA A 56 -8.94 -0.14 -1.00
N ARG A 57 -8.85 -0.54 0.25
CA ARG A 57 -7.92 -1.57 0.64
C ARG A 57 -8.12 -2.83 -0.16
N ALA A 58 -9.38 -3.18 -0.44
CA ALA A 58 -9.67 -4.38 -1.20
C ALA A 58 -9.05 -4.35 -2.59
N ALA A 59 -8.98 -3.18 -3.20
CA ALA A 59 -8.37 -3.08 -4.52
C ALA A 59 -6.86 -3.30 -4.44
N LEU A 60 -6.23 -2.82 -3.39
CA LEU A 60 -4.80 -3.01 -3.23
C LEU A 60 -4.48 -4.46 -2.95
N MET A 61 -5.39 -5.18 -2.30
CA MET A 61 -5.14 -6.58 -1.97
C MET A 61 -5.48 -7.53 -3.11
N ASP A 62 -5.94 -7.00 -4.23
CA ASP A 62 -6.25 -7.81 -5.39
C ASP A 62 -4.93 -8.18 -6.08
N ARG A 63 -4.54 -9.46 -5.98
CA ARG A 63 -3.26 -9.89 -6.50
C ARG A 63 -3.15 -9.83 -8.00
N ASN A 64 -4.24 -9.63 -8.69
CA ASN A 64 -4.18 -9.45 -10.13
C ASN A 64 -3.82 -8.02 -10.48
N ARG A 65 -3.94 -7.10 -9.53
CA ARG A 65 -3.66 -5.71 -9.78
C ARG A 65 -2.38 -5.26 -9.09
N PHE A 66 -2.12 -5.75 -7.90
CA PHE A 66 -0.95 -5.36 -7.12
C PHE A 66 -0.33 -6.57 -6.44
N ARG A 67 0.97 -6.54 -6.29
CA ARG A 67 1.66 -7.61 -5.63
C ARG A 67 2.58 -7.04 -4.57
N PRO A 68 2.54 -7.50 -3.35
CA PRO A 68 3.40 -6.94 -2.31
C PRO A 68 4.86 -7.21 -2.62
N LEU A 69 5.69 -6.20 -2.39
CA LEU A 69 7.11 -6.37 -2.54
C LEU A 69 7.66 -6.65 -1.15
N GLU A 70 8.35 -7.81 -1.00
CA GLU A 70 8.86 -8.14 0.24
C GLU A 70 10.05 -7.41 0.57
N VAL A 71 10.13 -6.83 1.69
CA VAL A 71 11.26 -6.13 2.10
C VAL A 71 12.11 -7.06 2.83
N ARG A 72 13.23 -7.47 2.31
CA ARG A 72 14.05 -8.32 2.92
C ARG A 72 14.92 -7.62 3.79
N LEU A 73 14.87 -7.76 4.93
CA LEU A 73 15.70 -7.12 5.81
C LEU A 73 16.93 -7.75 5.75
N ARG A 74 17.80 -7.37 5.39
CA ARG A 74 18.90 -7.93 5.21
C ARG A 74 19.61 -8.00 6.26
N ARG A 75 19.80 -8.52 7.00
CA ARG A 75 20.32 -8.61 8.02
C ARG A 75 21.46 -9.02 7.90
N SER A 76 22.08 -8.89 7.75
CA SER A 76 23.04 -9.21 7.50
C SER A 76 23.66 -9.93 8.12
N ILE A 77 23.70 -10.31 8.57
CA ILE A 77 24.19 -10.99 9.09
C ILE A 77 24.68 -11.19 9.18
#